data_36bf71750f489c12ae3370fd3f01b74a
#
_entry.id   36bf71750f489c12ae3370fd3f01b74a
#
_cell.length_a   1.000
_cell.length_b   1.000
_cell.length_c   1.000
_cell.angle_alpha   90.00
_cell.angle_beta   90.00
_cell.angle_gamma   90.00
#
_symmetry.space_group_name_H-M   'P 1'
#
loop_
_entity.id
_entity.type
_entity.pdbx_description
1 polymer ?
#
loop_
_entity_poly.entity_id
_entity_poly.type
_entity_poly.pdbx_seq_one_letter_code
_entity_poly.pdbx_strand_id
1 'polypeptide(L)'
;NTLYTTIDANIQSIVEDKIKLFSDTYANNAREGLGAENIAVVIENPKNGEILAMANYPNFDLNNPRDMSAYYSEEQLAAFKKDSTQEMDALNKLWQNFCVTHTYEPGSVQKPFTVACGLDTGTLTTDMTFLCDGYEMFGSEKVSCVNRSGHGIETLEKALMDSCNDALMQMSY
;
A
#
# COMPACT_ATOMS: atom_id res chain seq x y z
N ASN A 1 -24.47 -22.19 -4.85
CA ASN A 1 -24.60 -20.84 -4.29
C ASN A 1 -24.04 -19.85 -5.30
N THR A 2 -24.75 -18.74 -5.55
CA THR A 2 -24.30 -17.66 -6.45
C THR A 2 -23.80 -16.50 -5.60
N LEU A 3 -22.63 -15.98 -5.90
CA LEU A 3 -22.08 -14.78 -5.29
C LEU A 3 -22.24 -13.60 -6.27
N TYR A 4 -22.82 -12.52 -5.79
CA TYR A 4 -22.90 -11.25 -6.51
C TYR A 4 -21.85 -10.29 -5.90
N THR A 5 -21.04 -9.69 -6.73
CA THR A 5 -20.01 -8.72 -6.33
C THR A 5 -20.24 -7.39 -7.03
N THR A 6 -19.61 -6.34 -6.56
CA THR A 6 -19.61 -5.00 -7.18
C THR A 6 -18.49 -4.82 -8.18
N ILE A 7 -17.65 -5.86 -8.37
CA ILE A 7 -16.52 -5.82 -9.31
C ILE A 7 -17.02 -5.59 -10.74
N ASP A 8 -16.50 -4.53 -11.37
CA ASP A 8 -16.67 -4.28 -12.80
C ASP A 8 -15.56 -5.02 -13.56
N ALA A 9 -15.96 -5.96 -14.42
CA ALA A 9 -15.02 -6.80 -15.15
C ALA A 9 -14.07 -6.03 -16.06
N ASN A 10 -14.51 -4.90 -16.62
CA ASN A 10 -13.67 -4.08 -17.50
C ASN A 10 -12.62 -3.32 -16.66
N ILE A 11 -13.03 -2.72 -15.54
CA ILE A 11 -12.12 -2.01 -14.64
C ILE A 11 -11.12 -3.00 -14.06
N GLN A 12 -11.56 -4.17 -13.61
CA GLN A 12 -10.70 -5.24 -13.09
C GLN A 12 -9.62 -5.64 -14.12
N SER A 13 -10.03 -5.92 -15.37
CA SER A 13 -9.08 -6.30 -16.43
C SER A 13 -8.05 -5.20 -16.71
N ILE A 14 -8.49 -3.93 -16.78
CA ILE A 14 -7.58 -2.81 -16.98
C ILE A 14 -6.55 -2.73 -15.83
N VAL A 15 -6.99 -2.91 -14.59
CA VAL A 15 -6.09 -2.87 -13.41
C VAL A 15 -5.07 -4.01 -13.46
N GLU A 16 -5.51 -5.22 -13.76
CA GLU A 16 -4.62 -6.39 -13.87
C GLU A 16 -3.58 -6.21 -14.98
N ASP A 17 -3.97 -5.70 -16.15
CA ASP A 17 -3.06 -5.38 -17.24
C ASP A 17 -2.03 -4.31 -16.83
N LYS A 18 -2.45 -3.29 -16.07
CA LYS A 18 -1.53 -2.23 -15.60
C LYS A 18 -0.58 -2.72 -14.52
N ILE A 19 -1.03 -3.57 -13.60
CA ILE A 19 -0.17 -4.23 -12.61
C ILE A 19 0.90 -5.07 -13.32
N LYS A 20 0.49 -5.88 -14.31
CA LYS A 20 1.42 -6.70 -15.08
C LYS A 20 2.43 -5.84 -15.83
N LEU A 21 1.97 -4.82 -16.55
CA LEU A 21 2.84 -3.90 -17.28
C LEU A 21 3.85 -3.21 -16.35
N PHE A 22 3.42 -2.76 -15.17
CA PHE A 22 4.30 -2.16 -14.16
C PHE A 22 5.34 -3.16 -13.67
N SER A 23 4.93 -4.36 -13.29
CA SER A 23 5.83 -5.42 -12.84
C SER A 23 6.88 -5.75 -13.90
N ASP A 24 6.47 -5.94 -15.16
CA ASP A 24 7.38 -6.25 -16.27
C ASP A 24 8.35 -5.09 -16.56
N THR A 25 7.85 -3.83 -16.53
CA THR A 25 8.66 -2.64 -16.84
C THR A 25 9.75 -2.40 -15.81
N TYR A 26 9.45 -2.64 -14.53
CA TYR A 26 10.33 -2.31 -13.42
C TYR A 26 10.98 -3.54 -12.78
N ALA A 27 10.91 -4.70 -13.41
CA ALA A 27 11.45 -5.96 -12.90
C ALA A 27 12.94 -5.86 -12.46
N ASN A 28 13.75 -5.05 -13.15
CA ASN A 28 15.18 -4.91 -12.86
C ASN A 28 15.55 -3.63 -12.10
N ASN A 29 14.57 -2.87 -11.60
CA ASN A 29 14.80 -1.57 -10.95
C ASN A 29 14.75 -1.63 -9.42
N ALA A 30 14.62 -2.80 -8.84
CA ALA A 30 14.64 -2.97 -7.39
C ALA A 30 16.06 -2.80 -6.83
N ARG A 31 16.17 -2.33 -5.59
CA ARG A 31 17.44 -2.28 -4.87
C ARG A 31 17.95 -3.68 -4.54
N GLU A 32 17.03 -4.59 -4.23
CA GLU A 32 17.28 -5.99 -3.94
C GLU A 32 16.22 -6.82 -4.66
N GLY A 33 16.61 -7.95 -5.25
CA GLY A 33 15.72 -8.83 -5.98
C GLY A 33 15.27 -8.29 -7.33
N LEU A 34 14.11 -8.75 -7.79
CA LEU A 34 13.55 -8.45 -9.10
C LEU A 34 12.18 -7.74 -8.93
N GLY A 35 12.16 -6.45 -9.15
CA GLY A 35 10.93 -5.66 -9.19
C GLY A 35 10.20 -5.53 -7.85
N ALA A 36 8.91 -5.38 -7.91
CA ALA A 36 8.05 -5.34 -6.73
C ALA A 36 7.74 -6.76 -6.24
N GLU A 37 7.90 -7.01 -4.95
CA GLU A 37 7.52 -8.28 -4.34
C GLU A 37 6.00 -8.46 -4.37
N ASN A 38 5.27 -7.39 -4.05
CA ASN A 38 3.81 -7.35 -4.09
C ASN A 38 3.31 -6.02 -4.64
N ILE A 39 2.21 -6.06 -5.38
CA ILE A 39 1.47 -4.88 -5.83
C ILE A 39 0.01 -5.11 -5.47
N ALA A 40 -0.64 -4.12 -4.89
CA ALA A 40 -2.06 -4.17 -4.57
C ALA A 40 -2.76 -2.92 -5.10
N VAL A 41 -3.91 -3.10 -5.74
CA VAL A 41 -4.76 -2.01 -6.22
C VAL A 41 -6.21 -2.30 -5.85
N VAL A 42 -6.83 -1.37 -5.16
CA VAL A 42 -8.27 -1.37 -4.88
C VAL A 42 -8.86 -0.11 -5.49
N ILE A 43 -9.93 -0.26 -6.27
CA ILE A 43 -10.70 0.87 -6.81
C ILE A 43 -12.07 0.84 -6.18
N GLU A 44 -12.39 1.91 -5.46
CA GLU A 44 -13.64 2.07 -4.74
C GLU A 44 -14.41 3.29 -5.27
N ASN A 45 -15.73 3.15 -5.34
CA ASN A 45 -16.62 4.27 -5.57
C ASN A 45 -16.87 5.02 -4.23
N PRO A 46 -16.34 6.23 -4.04
CA PRO A 46 -16.42 6.93 -2.76
C PRO A 46 -17.84 7.38 -2.37
N LYS A 47 -18.81 7.29 -3.31
CA LYS A 47 -20.19 7.70 -3.06
C LYS A 47 -21.02 6.63 -2.34
N ASN A 48 -20.67 5.37 -2.52
CA ASN A 48 -21.47 4.24 -2.02
C ASN A 48 -20.64 3.08 -1.44
N GLY A 49 -19.30 3.17 -1.50
CA GLY A 49 -18.38 2.14 -0.96
C GLY A 49 -18.28 0.88 -1.82
N GLU A 50 -18.79 0.87 -3.06
CA GLU A 50 -18.64 -0.27 -3.96
C GLU A 50 -17.20 -0.45 -4.38
N ILE A 51 -16.66 -1.67 -4.21
CA ILE A 51 -15.37 -2.06 -4.75
C ILE A 51 -15.57 -2.41 -6.23
N LEU A 52 -15.00 -1.60 -7.12
CA LEU A 52 -15.09 -1.78 -8.57
C LEU A 52 -13.98 -2.64 -9.13
N ALA A 53 -12.81 -2.66 -8.49
CA ALA A 53 -11.72 -3.58 -8.78
C ALA A 53 -10.91 -3.85 -7.52
N MET A 54 -10.38 -5.07 -7.41
CA MET A 54 -9.45 -5.48 -6.38
C MET A 54 -8.46 -6.47 -7.01
N ALA A 55 -7.25 -6.03 -7.23
CA ALA A 55 -6.24 -6.82 -7.92
C ALA A 55 -4.89 -6.75 -7.19
N ASN A 56 -4.16 -7.84 -7.21
CA ASN A 56 -2.82 -7.93 -6.62
C ASN A 56 -1.85 -8.71 -7.52
N TYR A 57 -0.56 -8.51 -7.27
CA TYR A 57 0.53 -9.26 -7.86
C TYR A 57 1.46 -9.74 -6.74
N PRO A 58 1.94 -10.98 -6.78
CA PRO A 58 1.54 -12.03 -7.72
C PRO A 58 0.07 -12.45 -7.58
N ASN A 59 -0.50 -13.04 -8.62
CA ASN A 59 -1.83 -13.62 -8.62
C ASN A 59 -1.82 -15.00 -9.31
N PHE A 60 -2.96 -15.67 -9.36
CA PHE A 60 -3.07 -17.00 -9.96
C PHE A 60 -4.25 -17.07 -10.94
N ASP A 61 -4.17 -17.99 -11.89
CA ASP A 61 -5.29 -18.28 -12.79
C ASP A 61 -6.37 -19.06 -12.05
N LEU A 62 -7.57 -18.48 -11.95
CA LEU A 62 -8.73 -19.11 -11.31
C LEU A 62 -9.15 -20.44 -11.99
N ASN A 63 -8.84 -20.62 -13.29
CA ASN A 63 -9.12 -21.85 -14.01
C ASN A 63 -8.04 -22.93 -13.77
N ASN A 64 -6.84 -22.51 -13.35
CA ASN A 64 -5.72 -23.40 -13.02
C ASN A 64 -5.00 -22.96 -11.76
N PRO A 65 -5.68 -22.96 -10.60
CA PRO A 65 -5.19 -22.31 -9.38
C PRO A 65 -3.94 -22.95 -8.76
N ARG A 66 -3.54 -24.13 -9.21
CA ARG A 66 -2.33 -24.82 -8.74
C ARG A 66 -1.13 -24.62 -9.65
N ASP A 67 -1.27 -23.87 -10.74
CA ASP A 67 -0.15 -23.56 -11.62
C ASP A 67 0.71 -22.44 -11.03
N MET A 68 1.92 -22.79 -10.66
CA MET A 68 2.92 -21.89 -10.07
C MET A 68 4.04 -21.56 -11.07
N SER A 69 3.94 -22.01 -12.34
CA SER A 69 5.03 -21.92 -13.33
C SER A 69 5.42 -20.48 -13.69
N ALA A 70 4.52 -19.50 -13.48
CA ALA A 70 4.82 -18.10 -13.70
C ALA A 70 5.75 -17.47 -12.65
N TYR A 71 5.90 -18.10 -11.46
CA TYR A 71 6.58 -17.50 -10.29
C TYR A 71 7.72 -18.33 -9.74
N TYR A 72 7.81 -19.62 -10.12
CA TYR A 72 8.81 -20.53 -9.61
C TYR A 72 9.57 -21.22 -10.74
N SER A 73 10.86 -21.41 -10.57
CA SER A 73 11.68 -22.13 -11.54
C SER A 73 11.30 -23.62 -11.63
N GLU A 74 11.67 -24.27 -12.74
CA GLU A 74 11.44 -25.71 -12.91
C GLU A 74 12.07 -26.54 -11.77
N GLU A 75 13.22 -26.11 -11.27
CA GLU A 75 13.92 -26.75 -10.16
C GLU A 75 13.11 -26.63 -8.86
N GLN A 76 12.57 -25.45 -8.56
CA GLN A 76 11.70 -25.20 -7.40
C GLN A 76 10.41 -26.04 -7.52
N LEU A 77 9.77 -26.03 -8.68
CA LEU A 77 8.56 -26.82 -8.93
C LEU A 77 8.82 -28.34 -8.79
N ALA A 78 9.99 -28.79 -9.20
CA ALA A 78 10.39 -30.19 -9.00
C ALA A 78 10.65 -30.54 -7.52
N ALA A 79 11.14 -29.59 -6.74
CA ALA A 79 11.30 -29.72 -5.29
C ALA A 79 9.94 -29.81 -4.57
N PHE A 80 8.99 -28.94 -4.92
CA PHE A 80 7.64 -28.94 -4.37
C PHE A 80 6.90 -30.26 -4.60
N LYS A 81 7.04 -30.88 -5.79
CA LYS A 81 6.46 -32.19 -6.07
C LYS A 81 6.96 -33.32 -5.16
N LYS A 82 8.11 -33.14 -4.50
CA LYS A 82 8.69 -34.11 -3.56
C LYS A 82 8.30 -33.84 -2.11
N ASP A 83 7.84 -32.61 -1.80
CA ASP A 83 7.45 -32.20 -0.46
C ASP A 83 6.10 -31.48 -0.54
N SER A 84 5.03 -32.20 -0.20
CA SER A 84 3.67 -31.67 -0.24
C SER A 84 3.43 -30.52 0.75
N THR A 85 4.22 -30.42 1.80
CA THR A 85 4.12 -29.31 2.76
C THR A 85 4.65 -28.03 2.13
N GLN A 86 5.84 -28.09 1.52
CA GLN A 86 6.41 -26.95 0.81
C GLN A 86 5.55 -26.52 -0.39
N GLU A 87 4.96 -27.50 -1.12
CA GLU A 87 4.01 -27.19 -2.19
C GLU A 87 2.80 -26.43 -1.67
N MET A 88 2.19 -26.89 -0.58
CA MET A 88 1.02 -26.21 0.00
C MET A 88 1.35 -24.84 0.56
N ASP A 89 2.52 -24.67 1.16
CA ASP A 89 2.95 -23.36 1.66
C ASP A 89 3.13 -22.34 0.50
N ALA A 90 3.75 -22.79 -0.60
CA ALA A 90 3.90 -21.97 -1.80
C ALA A 90 2.55 -21.62 -2.44
N LEU A 91 1.62 -22.56 -2.53
CA LEU A 91 0.27 -22.34 -3.01
C LEU A 91 -0.53 -21.41 -2.10
N ASN A 92 -0.47 -21.61 -0.79
CA ASN A 92 -1.14 -20.74 0.18
C ASN A 92 -0.63 -19.29 0.07
N LYS A 93 0.68 -19.11 -0.13
CA LYS A 93 1.27 -17.79 -0.36
C LYS A 93 0.75 -17.17 -1.67
N LEU A 94 0.67 -17.93 -2.75
CA LEU A 94 0.17 -17.47 -4.05
C LEU A 94 -1.32 -17.10 -4.02
N TRP A 95 -2.13 -17.85 -3.26
CA TRP A 95 -3.57 -17.63 -3.16
C TRP A 95 -3.97 -16.48 -2.23
N GLN A 96 -3.02 -15.89 -1.50
CA GLN A 96 -3.32 -14.75 -0.65
C GLN A 96 -3.67 -13.52 -1.49
N ASN A 97 -4.74 -12.84 -1.10
CA ASN A 97 -5.05 -11.52 -1.64
C ASN A 97 -4.34 -10.46 -0.81
N PHE A 98 -3.26 -9.91 -1.34
CA PHE A 98 -2.43 -8.91 -0.66
C PHE A 98 -3.25 -7.68 -0.21
N CYS A 99 -4.30 -7.31 -0.94
CA CYS A 99 -5.16 -6.17 -0.60
C CYS A 99 -5.80 -6.29 0.80
N VAL A 100 -5.99 -7.53 1.31
CA VAL A 100 -6.73 -7.78 2.56
C VAL A 100 -5.98 -8.66 3.57
N THR A 101 -4.89 -9.31 3.17
CA THR A 101 -4.17 -10.26 4.04
C THR A 101 -2.89 -9.70 4.64
N HIS A 102 -2.40 -8.57 4.14
CA HIS A 102 -1.12 -8.00 4.57
C HIS A 102 -1.30 -6.61 5.15
N THR A 103 -0.40 -6.26 6.05
CA THR A 103 -0.22 -4.92 6.58
C THR A 103 1.00 -4.28 5.93
N TYR A 104 1.02 -2.95 5.85
CA TYR A 104 2.14 -2.18 5.33
C TYR A 104 2.27 -0.85 6.08
N GLU A 105 3.43 -0.23 5.99
CA GLU A 105 3.65 1.11 6.52
C GLU A 105 3.11 2.15 5.53
N PRO A 106 2.00 2.85 5.86
CA PRO A 106 1.32 3.72 4.91
C PRO A 106 2.11 4.99 4.57
N GLY A 107 3.08 5.36 5.42
CA GLY A 107 3.83 6.59 5.26
C GLY A 107 2.92 7.83 5.24
N SER A 108 3.26 8.84 4.37
CA SER A 108 2.51 10.12 4.33
C SER A 108 1.05 9.98 3.94
N VAL A 109 0.58 8.85 3.40
CA VAL A 109 -0.86 8.65 3.12
C VAL A 109 -1.68 8.49 4.40
N GLN A 110 -1.03 8.28 5.56
CA GLN A 110 -1.69 8.29 6.87
C GLN A 110 -2.03 9.72 7.36
N LYS A 111 -1.33 10.75 6.88
CA LYS A 111 -1.45 12.13 7.39
C LYS A 111 -2.86 12.72 7.28
N PRO A 112 -3.60 12.55 6.16
CA PRO A 112 -5.00 12.99 6.08
C PRO A 112 -5.89 12.38 7.15
N PHE A 113 -5.66 11.11 7.54
CA PHE A 113 -6.42 10.45 8.60
C PHE A 113 -6.12 11.05 9.99
N THR A 114 -4.84 11.37 10.26
CA THR A 114 -4.44 12.05 11.50
C THR A 114 -5.13 13.42 11.59
N VAL A 115 -5.09 14.21 10.52
CA VAL A 115 -5.74 15.52 10.47
C VAL A 115 -7.26 15.39 10.61
N ALA A 116 -7.89 14.46 9.90
CA ALA A 116 -9.33 14.23 9.98
C ALA A 116 -9.77 13.85 11.41
N CYS A 117 -9.00 12.97 12.07
CA CYS A 117 -9.25 12.57 13.45
C CYS A 117 -9.14 13.77 14.40
N GLY A 118 -8.10 14.59 14.25
CA GLY A 118 -7.91 15.79 15.07
C GLY A 118 -9.04 16.83 14.89
N LEU A 119 -9.50 17.02 13.66
CA LEU A 119 -10.64 17.91 13.36
C LEU A 119 -11.96 17.35 13.92
N ASP A 120 -12.21 16.05 13.78
CA ASP A 120 -13.43 15.39 14.25
C ASP A 120 -13.53 15.39 15.79
N THR A 121 -12.41 15.22 16.48
CA THR A 121 -12.34 15.28 17.95
C THR A 121 -12.28 16.70 18.50
N GLY A 122 -12.09 17.72 17.64
CA GLY A 122 -11.95 19.10 18.04
C GLY A 122 -10.60 19.45 18.69
N THR A 123 -9.61 18.56 18.63
CA THR A 123 -8.24 18.83 19.07
C THR A 123 -7.45 19.68 18.07
N LEU A 124 -7.83 19.65 16.80
CA LEU A 124 -7.34 20.53 15.76
C LEU A 124 -8.45 21.46 15.27
N THR A 125 -8.04 22.66 14.88
CA THR A 125 -8.90 23.63 14.18
C THR A 125 -8.19 24.17 12.95
N THR A 126 -8.95 24.67 11.97
CA THR A 126 -8.40 25.09 10.67
C THR A 126 -7.54 26.36 10.75
N ASP A 127 -7.61 27.10 11.84
CA ASP A 127 -6.84 28.31 12.11
C ASP A 127 -5.54 28.07 12.89
N MET A 128 -5.29 26.82 13.30
CA MET A 128 -4.03 26.45 13.95
C MET A 128 -2.84 26.58 13.01
N THR A 129 -1.69 26.94 13.59
CA THR A 129 -0.41 27.02 12.90
C THR A 129 0.65 26.22 13.64
N PHE A 130 1.62 25.72 12.89
CA PHE A 130 2.69 24.85 13.37
C PHE A 130 4.03 25.42 12.90
N LEU A 131 5.05 25.30 13.72
CA LEU A 131 6.40 25.70 13.36
C LEU A 131 7.19 24.49 12.91
N CYS A 132 7.60 24.46 11.65
CA CYS A 132 8.52 23.45 11.15
C CYS A 132 9.94 24.02 11.09
N ASP A 133 10.81 23.58 11.97
CA ASP A 133 12.25 23.89 11.96
C ASP A 133 13.12 22.76 11.33
N GLY A 134 12.45 21.75 10.75
CA GLY A 134 13.07 20.68 10.00
C GLY A 134 13.14 19.34 10.71
N TYR A 135 12.71 19.25 11.96
CA TYR A 135 12.62 17.98 12.71
C TYR A 135 11.77 18.14 13.97
N GLU A 136 11.33 17.01 14.49
CA GLU A 136 10.73 16.89 15.80
C GLU A 136 11.42 15.78 16.62
N MET A 137 11.35 15.89 17.94
CA MET A 137 11.88 14.90 18.85
C MET A 137 10.76 13.99 19.37
N PHE A 138 10.87 12.69 19.14
CA PHE A 138 9.99 11.70 19.71
C PHE A 138 10.75 10.91 20.79
N GLY A 139 10.62 11.34 22.03
CA GLY A 139 11.47 10.84 23.10
C GLY A 139 12.94 11.19 22.85
N SER A 140 13.78 10.19 22.68
CA SER A 140 15.21 10.35 22.30
C SER A 140 15.46 10.33 20.79
N GLU A 141 14.45 10.00 19.99
CA GLU A 141 14.60 9.82 18.54
C GLU A 141 14.31 11.12 17.80
N LYS A 142 15.19 11.46 16.87
CA LYS A 142 15.03 12.62 15.98
C LYS A 142 14.34 12.20 14.69
N VAL A 143 13.14 12.70 14.46
CA VAL A 143 12.39 12.50 13.20
C VAL A 143 12.50 13.74 12.33
N SER A 144 13.18 13.60 11.19
CA SER A 144 13.44 14.72 10.30
C SER A 144 12.27 14.97 9.34
N CYS A 145 11.98 16.25 9.07
CA CYS A 145 11.13 16.64 7.98
C CYS A 145 11.81 16.38 6.61
N VAL A 146 11.02 16.30 5.55
CA VAL A 146 11.52 16.23 4.18
C VAL A 146 12.36 17.46 3.86
N ASN A 147 11.88 18.65 4.24
CA ASN A 147 12.67 19.87 4.24
C ASN A 147 13.44 19.99 5.56
N ARG A 148 14.71 19.60 5.56
CA ARG A 148 15.57 19.64 6.76
C ARG A 148 15.93 21.05 7.25
N SER A 149 15.68 22.06 6.41
CA SER A 149 15.86 23.49 6.78
C SER A 149 14.59 24.09 7.40
N GLY A 150 13.53 23.29 7.49
CA GLY A 150 12.22 23.70 7.96
C GLY A 150 11.38 24.40 6.88
N HIS A 151 10.07 24.36 7.04
CA HIS A 151 9.10 25.10 6.21
C HIS A 151 8.74 26.46 6.84
N GLY A 152 9.18 26.70 8.10
CA GLY A 152 8.75 27.85 8.88
C GLY A 152 7.36 27.65 9.48
N ILE A 153 6.62 28.74 9.64
CA ILE A 153 5.24 28.68 10.16
C ILE A 153 4.30 28.25 9.04
N GLU A 154 3.58 27.15 9.28
CA GLU A 154 2.60 26.57 8.35
C GLU A 154 1.22 26.54 8.99
N THR A 155 0.18 26.82 8.19
CA THR A 155 -1.19 26.51 8.54
C THR A 155 -1.42 24.98 8.47
N LEU A 156 -2.51 24.48 9.07
CA LEU A 156 -2.91 23.08 8.97
C LEU A 156 -2.97 22.60 7.52
N GLU A 157 -3.59 23.38 6.63
CA GLU A 157 -3.68 23.10 5.20
C GLU A 157 -2.29 23.03 4.56
N LYS A 158 -1.44 24.01 4.81
CA LYS A 158 -0.09 24.08 4.24
C LYS A 158 0.78 22.90 4.69
N ALA A 159 0.74 22.56 5.97
CA ALA A 159 1.46 21.43 6.54
C ALA A 159 1.06 20.09 5.88
N LEU A 160 -0.23 19.92 5.56
CA LEU A 160 -0.72 18.75 4.84
C LEU A 160 -0.29 18.76 3.37
N MET A 161 -0.38 19.91 2.68
CA MET A 161 0.07 20.06 1.28
C MET A 161 1.56 19.79 1.10
N ASP A 162 2.40 20.30 2.01
CA ASP A 162 3.86 20.10 1.98
C ASP A 162 4.28 18.74 2.56
N SER A 163 3.30 17.98 3.03
CA SER A 163 3.55 16.70 3.70
C SER A 163 4.58 16.83 4.84
N CYS A 164 4.48 17.90 5.61
CA CYS A 164 5.41 18.25 6.67
C CYS A 164 5.39 17.21 7.79
N ASN A 165 6.51 16.51 8.03
CA ASN A 165 6.58 15.52 9.11
C ASN A 165 6.56 16.17 10.48
N ASP A 166 7.29 17.28 10.63
CA ASP A 166 7.43 18.05 11.86
C ASP A 166 6.04 18.53 12.35
N ALA A 167 5.33 19.31 11.52
CA ALA A 167 3.99 19.78 11.86
C ALA A 167 3.01 18.63 12.18
N LEU A 168 3.05 17.54 11.42
CA LEU A 168 2.17 16.38 11.64
C LEU A 168 2.50 15.64 12.95
N MET A 169 3.75 15.62 13.38
CA MET A 169 4.12 15.11 14.70
C MET A 169 3.58 16.00 15.80
N GLN A 170 3.69 17.34 15.68
CA GLN A 170 3.10 18.28 16.64
C GLN A 170 1.58 18.12 16.77
N MET A 171 0.88 17.75 15.67
CA MET A 171 -0.57 17.45 15.67
C MET A 171 -0.92 16.14 16.37
N SER A 172 0.04 15.26 16.57
CA SER A 172 -0.18 13.91 17.12
C SER A 172 -0.03 13.85 18.64
N TYR A 173 0.39 14.91 19.27
CA TYR A 173 0.50 15.08 20.72
C TYR A 173 -0.72 15.78 21.28
#